data_4589423fdf489f12baaa6a083944a7d2
#
_entry.id   4589423fdf489f12baaa6a083944a7d2
#
_cell.length_a   1.000
_cell.length_b   1.000
_cell.length_c   1.000
_cell.angle_alpha   90.00
_cell.angle_beta   90.00
_cell.angle_gamma   90.00
#
_symmetry.space_group_name_H-M   'P 1'
#
loop_
_entity.id
_entity.type
_entity.pdbx_description
1 polymer ?
#
loop_
_entity_poly.entity_id
_entity_poly.type
_entity_poly.pdbx_seq_one_letter_code
_entity_poly.pdbx_strand_id
1 'polypeptide(L)'
;MPRILLIDDDDQLGPPLAAYFQRFELALTQALRPSEGLALLAQGGFDAAILDVMLPEMDGFELCRTLRKTSDIPVVMLTARGDVMDRVVGLELGADDYLP
;
A
#
# COMPACT_ATOMS: atom_id res chain seq x y z
N MET A 1 -6.28 -5.22 -17.22
CA MET A 1 -6.60 -4.26 -16.17
C MET A 1 -5.61 -4.40 -15.03
N PRO A 2 -4.75 -3.41 -14.79
CA PRO A 2 -3.79 -3.51 -13.69
C PRO A 2 -4.49 -3.65 -12.35
N ARG A 3 -3.89 -4.43 -11.45
CA ARG A 3 -4.44 -4.69 -10.13
C ARG A 3 -3.60 -4.01 -9.07
N ILE A 4 -4.26 -3.20 -8.26
CA ILE A 4 -3.63 -2.41 -7.19
C ILE A 4 -4.12 -2.94 -5.85
N LEU A 5 -3.19 -3.20 -4.93
CA LEU A 5 -3.53 -3.59 -3.57
C LEU A 5 -3.41 -2.37 -2.65
N LEU A 6 -4.49 -2.07 -1.93
CA LEU A 6 -4.48 -1.05 -0.89
C LEU A 6 -4.46 -1.76 0.46
N ILE A 7 -3.50 -1.44 1.31
CA ILE A 7 -3.46 -1.93 2.69
C ILE A 7 -3.70 -0.73 3.60
N ASP A 8 -4.92 -0.65 4.13
CA ASP A 8 -5.40 0.46 4.96
C ASP A 8 -6.54 -0.07 5.80
N ASP A 9 -6.53 0.24 7.09
CA ASP A 9 -7.55 -0.24 8.02
C ASP A 9 -8.86 0.55 7.99
N ASP A 10 -8.93 1.62 7.20
CA ASP A 10 -10.17 2.38 6.99
C ASP A 10 -11.01 1.68 5.91
N ASP A 11 -12.00 0.90 6.35
CA ASP A 11 -12.86 0.14 5.45
C ASP A 11 -13.81 1.02 4.63
N GLN A 12 -13.91 2.31 4.95
CA GLN A 12 -14.72 3.27 4.20
C GLN A 12 -13.95 3.91 3.05
N LEU A 13 -12.64 3.80 3.06
CA LEU A 13 -11.80 4.37 2.01
C LEU A 13 -11.83 3.54 0.72
N GLY A 14 -11.88 2.21 0.84
CA GLY A 14 -11.78 1.31 -0.30
C GLY A 14 -12.86 1.50 -1.36
N PRO A 15 -14.16 1.46 -1.01
CA PRO A 15 -15.22 1.55 -2.01
C PRO A 15 -15.18 2.81 -2.88
N PRO A 16 -15.07 4.04 -2.33
CA PRO A 16 -15.00 5.22 -3.19
C PRO A 16 -13.70 5.27 -3.99
N LEU A 17 -12.60 4.79 -3.43
CA LEU A 17 -11.33 4.77 -4.13
C LEU A 17 -11.35 3.75 -5.27
N ALA A 18 -11.94 2.58 -5.04
CA ALA A 18 -12.11 1.55 -6.06
C ALA A 18 -12.96 2.07 -7.23
N ALA A 19 -14.04 2.78 -6.93
CA ALA A 19 -14.89 3.37 -7.95
C ALA A 19 -14.14 4.43 -8.77
N TYR A 20 -13.32 5.25 -8.10
CA TYR A 20 -12.51 6.25 -8.77
C TYR A 20 -11.46 5.59 -9.69
N PHE A 21 -10.76 4.58 -9.18
CA PHE A 21 -9.73 3.88 -9.95
C PHE A 21 -10.30 3.16 -11.17
N GLN A 22 -11.52 2.65 -11.05
CA GLN A 22 -12.17 1.99 -12.18
C GLN A 22 -12.32 2.90 -13.39
N ARG A 23 -12.45 4.21 -13.16
CA ARG A 23 -12.52 5.20 -14.25
C ARG A 23 -11.23 5.25 -15.07
N PHE A 24 -10.12 4.77 -14.53
CA PHE A 24 -8.82 4.70 -15.19
C PHE A 24 -8.44 3.26 -15.55
N GLU A 25 -9.42 2.36 -15.51
CA GLU A 25 -9.23 0.94 -15.82
C GLU A 25 -8.23 0.28 -14.88
N LEU A 26 -8.26 0.66 -13.59
CA LEU A 26 -7.47 0.06 -12.54
C LEU A 26 -8.39 -0.69 -11.57
N ALA A 27 -8.01 -1.93 -11.21
CA ALA A 27 -8.77 -2.73 -10.26
C ALA A 27 -8.14 -2.62 -8.88
N LEU A 28 -8.90 -2.11 -7.90
CA LEU A 28 -8.42 -1.95 -6.53
C LEU A 28 -8.96 -3.07 -5.65
N THR A 29 -8.08 -3.71 -4.88
CA THR A 29 -8.44 -4.65 -3.82
C THR A 29 -7.93 -4.07 -2.52
N GLN A 30 -8.75 -4.05 -1.47
CA GLN A 30 -8.33 -3.56 -0.17
C GLN A 30 -8.13 -4.70 0.82
N ALA A 31 -7.00 -4.67 1.53
CA ALA A 31 -6.76 -5.45 2.74
C ALA A 31 -6.80 -4.49 3.93
N LEU A 32 -7.44 -4.90 5.02
CA LEU A 32 -7.60 -4.07 6.21
C LEU A 32 -6.44 -4.23 7.19
N ARG A 33 -5.60 -5.24 6.99
CA ARG A 33 -4.48 -5.57 7.87
C ARG A 33 -3.25 -5.96 7.08
N PRO A 34 -2.05 -5.70 7.61
CA PRO A 34 -0.81 -6.11 6.95
C PRO A 34 -0.73 -7.61 6.65
N SER A 35 -1.15 -8.46 7.58
CA SER A 35 -1.12 -9.92 7.38
C SER A 35 -1.99 -10.35 6.21
N GLU A 36 -3.18 -9.76 6.08
CA GLU A 36 -4.08 -10.02 4.96
C GLU A 36 -3.45 -9.55 3.64
N GLY A 37 -2.86 -8.35 3.64
CA GLY A 37 -2.20 -7.80 2.47
C GLY A 37 -1.03 -8.65 2.01
N LEU A 38 -0.20 -9.10 2.94
CA LEU A 38 0.94 -9.97 2.61
C LEU A 38 0.47 -11.31 2.04
N ALA A 39 -0.62 -11.87 2.58
CA ALA A 39 -1.18 -13.11 2.05
C ALA A 39 -1.69 -12.94 0.61
N LEU A 40 -2.34 -11.81 0.32
CA LEU A 40 -2.81 -11.50 -1.03
C LEU A 40 -1.65 -11.31 -2.00
N LEU A 41 -0.61 -10.62 -1.56
CA LEU A 41 0.60 -10.42 -2.38
C LEU A 41 1.30 -11.74 -2.70
N ALA A 42 1.30 -12.68 -1.75
CA ALA A 42 1.90 -13.99 -1.95
C ALA A 42 1.18 -14.80 -3.02
N GLN A 43 -0.11 -14.54 -3.24
CA GLN A 43 -0.87 -15.18 -4.31
C GLN A 43 -0.50 -14.64 -5.70
N GLY A 44 0.14 -13.48 -5.76
CA GLY A 44 0.56 -12.85 -6.99
C GLY A 44 -0.54 -12.12 -7.73
N GLY A 45 -0.18 -11.48 -8.84
CA GLY A 45 -1.14 -10.82 -9.71
C GLY A 45 -1.36 -9.34 -9.43
N PHE A 46 -0.67 -8.75 -8.46
CA PHE A 46 -0.75 -7.32 -8.21
C PHE A 46 0.38 -6.58 -8.93
N ASP A 47 0.05 -5.44 -9.52
CA ASP A 47 0.99 -4.61 -10.27
C ASP A 47 1.59 -3.49 -9.43
N ALA A 48 0.91 -3.11 -8.35
CA ALA A 48 1.39 -2.09 -7.42
C ALA A 48 0.67 -2.22 -6.08
N ALA A 49 1.22 -1.58 -5.06
CA ALA A 49 0.63 -1.55 -3.72
C ALA A 49 0.62 -0.13 -3.16
N ILE A 50 -0.44 0.21 -2.45
CA ILE A 50 -0.57 1.44 -1.68
C ILE A 50 -0.65 1.05 -0.22
N LEU A 51 0.26 1.58 0.60
CA LEU A 51 0.36 1.22 2.02
C LEU A 51 0.11 2.44 2.89
N ASP A 52 -0.78 2.28 3.89
CA ASP A 52 -0.92 3.26 4.95
C ASP A 52 0.25 3.10 5.94
N VAL A 53 0.77 4.20 6.46
CA VAL A 53 1.84 4.18 7.45
C VAL A 53 1.31 3.71 8.80
N MET A 54 0.09 4.11 9.17
CA MET A 54 -0.48 3.80 10.48
C MET A 54 -1.43 2.61 10.40
N LEU A 55 -0.86 1.40 10.52
CA LEU A 55 -1.60 0.15 10.45
C LEU A 55 -1.65 -0.56 11.80
N PRO A 56 -2.65 -1.46 12.03
CA PRO A 56 -2.84 -2.07 13.35
C PRO A 56 -1.76 -3.06 13.77
N GLU A 57 -1.25 -3.90 12.89
CA GLU A 57 -0.32 -4.98 13.25
C GLU A 57 1.14 -4.55 13.16
N MET A 58 1.46 -3.76 12.17
CA MET A 58 2.79 -3.18 11.97
C MET A 58 2.62 -1.89 11.18
N ASP A 59 3.54 -0.96 11.30
CA ASP A 59 3.43 0.26 10.51
C ASP A 59 3.78 0.00 9.05
N GLY A 60 3.42 0.97 8.19
CA GLY A 60 3.63 0.83 6.76
C GLY A 60 5.09 0.74 6.35
N PHE A 61 6.01 1.33 7.13
CA PHE A 61 7.45 1.24 6.85
C PHE A 61 7.94 -0.20 7.02
N GLU A 62 7.54 -0.84 8.12
CA GLU A 62 7.90 -2.23 8.39
C GLU A 62 7.26 -3.16 7.36
N LEU A 63 6.01 -2.90 7.00
CA LEU A 63 5.29 -3.65 5.97
C LEU A 63 6.01 -3.55 4.62
N CYS A 64 6.43 -2.36 4.22
CA CYS A 64 7.18 -2.16 2.98
C CYS A 64 8.48 -2.96 2.97
N ARG A 65 9.22 -2.93 4.08
CA ARG A 65 10.46 -3.69 4.20
C ARG A 65 10.21 -5.19 4.08
N THR A 66 9.14 -5.69 4.72
CA THR A 66 8.76 -7.11 4.64
C THR A 66 8.38 -7.49 3.22
N LEU A 67 7.58 -6.66 2.56
CA LEU A 67 7.16 -6.88 1.19
C LEU A 67 8.35 -6.95 0.24
N ARG A 68 9.36 -6.09 0.43
CA ARG A 68 10.54 -6.03 -0.43
C ARG A 68 11.40 -7.28 -0.35
N LYS A 69 11.23 -8.14 0.64
CA LYS A 69 11.95 -9.41 0.70
C LYS A 69 11.53 -10.37 -0.41
N THR A 70 10.29 -10.24 -0.91
CA THR A 70 9.73 -11.18 -1.89
C THR A 70 9.15 -10.52 -3.13
N SER A 71 9.08 -9.19 -3.19
CA SER A 71 8.45 -8.49 -4.32
C SER A 71 9.15 -7.16 -4.57
N ASP A 72 9.22 -6.79 -5.84
CA ASP A 72 9.76 -5.50 -6.29
C ASP A 72 8.69 -4.62 -6.95
N ILE A 73 7.39 -4.93 -6.75
CA ILE A 73 6.33 -4.12 -7.32
C ILE A 73 6.39 -2.68 -6.80
N PRO A 74 5.95 -1.70 -7.60
CA PRO A 74 5.89 -0.31 -7.15
C PRO A 74 5.04 -0.16 -5.89
N VAL A 75 5.53 0.64 -4.94
CA VAL A 75 4.86 0.90 -3.66
C VAL A 75 4.74 2.39 -3.43
N VAL A 76 3.53 2.83 -3.11
CA VAL A 76 3.24 4.21 -2.71
C VAL A 76 2.82 4.19 -1.25
N MET A 77 3.44 5.04 -0.43
CA MET A 77 3.10 5.17 0.99
C MET A 77 2.18 6.36 1.20
N LEU A 78 1.10 6.14 1.95
CA LEU A 78 0.17 7.20 2.32
C LEU A 78 0.26 7.48 3.81
N THR A 79 0.27 8.75 4.20
CA THR A 79 0.25 9.13 5.61
C THR A 79 -0.31 10.53 5.78
N ALA A 80 -0.96 10.75 6.93
CA ALA A 80 -1.39 12.08 7.35
C ALA A 80 -0.23 12.90 7.93
N ARG A 81 0.93 12.26 8.20
CA ARG A 81 2.04 12.97 8.84
C ARG A 81 2.76 13.95 7.92
N GLY A 82 3.01 13.56 6.67
CA GLY A 82 3.62 14.44 5.69
C GLY A 82 5.00 15.00 6.05
N ASP A 83 5.66 14.43 7.06
CA ASP A 83 6.95 14.89 7.54
C ASP A 83 8.05 14.48 6.55
N VAL A 84 9.03 15.39 6.33
CA VAL A 84 10.13 15.15 5.41
C VAL A 84 10.95 13.93 5.85
N MET A 85 11.19 13.79 7.15
CA MET A 85 11.95 12.66 7.69
C MET A 85 11.21 11.34 7.44
N ASP A 86 9.89 11.32 7.64
CA ASP A 86 9.09 10.13 7.35
C ASP A 86 9.16 9.75 5.87
N ARG A 87 9.16 10.76 4.98
CA ARG A 87 9.31 10.53 3.55
C ARG A 87 10.67 9.88 3.23
N VAL A 88 11.75 10.39 3.80
CA VAL A 88 13.09 9.85 3.58
C VAL A 88 13.17 8.41 4.07
N VAL A 89 12.67 8.13 5.26
CA VAL A 89 12.67 6.76 5.81
C VAL A 89 11.84 5.82 4.93
N GLY A 90 10.66 6.25 4.47
CA GLY A 90 9.83 5.44 3.60
C GLY A 90 10.53 5.07 2.31
N LEU A 91 11.18 6.02 1.66
CA LEU A 91 11.90 5.79 0.41
C LEU A 91 13.12 4.89 0.62
N GLU A 92 13.86 5.07 1.72
CA GLU A 92 15.01 4.20 2.05
C GLU A 92 14.59 2.77 2.30
N LEU A 93 13.39 2.53 2.83
CA LEU A 93 12.86 1.20 3.07
C LEU A 93 12.28 0.54 1.81
N GLY A 94 12.30 1.23 0.67
CA GLY A 94 11.95 0.66 -0.61
C GLY A 94 10.64 1.13 -1.22
N ALA A 95 10.00 2.15 -0.65
CA ALA A 95 8.84 2.75 -1.31
C ALA A 95 9.28 3.56 -2.53
N ASP A 96 8.51 3.50 -3.61
CA ASP A 96 8.80 4.26 -4.83
C ASP A 96 8.31 5.68 -4.72
N ASP A 97 7.29 5.93 -3.90
CA ASP A 97 6.75 7.26 -3.67
C ASP A 97 6.11 7.32 -2.28
N TYR A 98 5.92 8.54 -1.80
CA TYR A 98 5.42 8.79 -0.47
C TYR A 98 4.52 10.01 -0.49
N LEU A 99 3.22 9.82 -0.19
CA LEU A 99 2.21 10.87 -0.22
C LEU A 99 1.71 11.19 1.19
N PRO A 100 1.70 12.45 1.59
CA PRO A 100 1.15 12.86 2.87
C PRO A 100 -0.36 12.70 2.94
#